data_3fd16e27557a93e7b48747772554e697
#
_entry.id   3fd16e27557a93e7b48747772554e697
#
_cell.length_a   1.000
_cell.length_b   1.000
_cell.length_c   1.000
_cell.angle_alpha   90.00
_cell.angle_beta   90.00
_cell.angle_gamma   90.00
#
_symmetry.space_group_name_H-M   'P 1'
#
loop_
_entity.id
_entity.type
_entity.pdbx_description
1 polymer ?
#
loop_
_entity_poly.entity_id
_entity_poly.type
_entity_poly.pdbx_seq_one_letter_code
_entity_poly.pdbx_strand_id
1 'polypeptide(L)'
;RKIITVTGDAIAERQNFEVRLGTNYQRLVEAAGGFKQEPEKMISGGPMMGQALFSLDFPVAKTSSALTTFTKDQVAAMEPSACIRCGRCVGVCPEHLVPPLMMKASTAHDLEKFQSLNGMECVECGCCAYACPARRPLTQAFKEMRKAVAASRRK
;
A
#
# COMPACT_ATOMS: atom_id res chain seq x y z
N ARG A 1 3.13 -22.36 -10.18
CA ARG A 1 2.27 -21.39 -10.85
C ARG A 1 1.48 -20.59 -9.83
N LYS A 2 0.96 -19.45 -10.23
CA LYS A 2 0.17 -18.55 -9.37
C LYS A 2 -0.89 -17.84 -10.20
N ILE A 3 -2.04 -17.57 -9.61
CA ILE A 3 -3.08 -16.75 -10.23
C ILE A 3 -2.81 -15.28 -9.88
N ILE A 4 -2.79 -14.43 -10.91
CA ILE A 4 -2.63 -12.97 -10.78
C ILE A 4 -3.84 -12.32 -11.43
N THR A 5 -4.51 -11.47 -10.69
CA THR A 5 -5.61 -10.64 -11.19
C THR A 5 -5.03 -9.37 -11.81
N VAL A 6 -5.35 -9.10 -13.07
CA VAL A 6 -5.05 -7.83 -13.74
C VAL A 6 -6.34 -7.03 -13.84
N THR A 7 -6.38 -5.86 -13.22
CA THR A 7 -7.61 -5.06 -13.08
C THR A 7 -7.31 -3.57 -12.98
N GLY A 8 -8.35 -2.78 -12.98
CA GLY A 8 -8.29 -1.33 -12.90
C GLY A 8 -9.06 -0.68 -14.04
N ASP A 9 -9.19 0.63 -14.00
CA ASP A 9 -9.89 1.40 -15.02
C ASP A 9 -9.03 1.68 -16.27
N ALA A 10 -7.70 1.59 -16.12
CA ALA A 10 -6.74 1.79 -17.21
C ALA A 10 -6.57 0.54 -18.09
N ILE A 11 -6.93 -0.66 -17.63
CA ILE A 11 -6.75 -1.93 -18.34
C ILE A 11 -7.87 -2.16 -19.36
N ALA A 12 -7.52 -2.72 -20.53
CA ALA A 12 -8.48 -3.02 -21.60
C ALA A 12 -9.40 -4.18 -21.21
N GLU A 13 -8.83 -5.32 -20.84
CA GLU A 13 -9.55 -6.53 -20.46
C GLU A 13 -9.14 -6.97 -19.06
N ARG A 14 -10.08 -6.86 -18.11
CA ARG A 14 -9.85 -7.27 -16.72
C ARG A 14 -10.02 -8.78 -16.63
N GLN A 15 -8.97 -9.50 -16.17
CA GLN A 15 -9.02 -10.96 -16.07
C GLN A 15 -7.98 -11.51 -15.10
N ASN A 16 -8.11 -12.81 -14.84
CA ASN A 16 -7.18 -13.58 -14.03
C ASN A 16 -6.25 -14.39 -14.94
N PHE A 17 -4.96 -14.40 -14.65
CA PHE A 17 -3.96 -15.15 -15.36
C PHE A 17 -3.29 -16.19 -14.46
N GLU A 18 -3.20 -17.44 -14.93
CA GLU A 18 -2.33 -18.42 -14.31
C GLU A 18 -0.92 -18.30 -14.87
N VAL A 19 0.03 -17.82 -14.06
CA VAL A 19 1.39 -17.49 -14.49
C VAL A 19 2.47 -18.24 -13.71
N ARG A 20 3.65 -18.34 -14.27
CA ARG A 20 4.85 -18.79 -13.56
C ARG A 20 5.41 -17.65 -12.72
N LEU A 21 6.01 -17.97 -11.58
CA LEU A 21 6.82 -16.99 -10.84
C LEU A 21 7.95 -16.48 -11.74
N GLY A 22 8.24 -15.19 -11.66
CA GLY A 22 9.21 -14.54 -12.53
C GLY A 22 8.64 -13.99 -13.83
N THR A 23 7.35 -14.23 -14.15
CA THR A 23 6.70 -13.59 -15.29
C THR A 23 6.64 -12.09 -15.08
N ASN A 24 7.05 -11.30 -16.08
CA ASN A 24 7.03 -9.85 -16.00
C ASN A 24 5.59 -9.31 -16.09
N TYR A 25 5.28 -8.27 -15.31
CA TYR A 25 3.95 -7.65 -15.33
C TYR A 25 3.59 -7.04 -16.68
N GLN A 26 4.57 -6.57 -17.45
CA GLN A 26 4.32 -6.04 -18.79
C GLN A 26 3.65 -7.08 -19.68
N ARG A 27 4.12 -8.33 -19.67
CA ARG A 27 3.49 -9.42 -20.44
C ARG A 27 2.04 -9.69 -20.03
N LEU A 28 1.71 -9.48 -18.75
CA LEU A 28 0.33 -9.64 -18.27
C LEU A 28 -0.56 -8.52 -18.79
N VAL A 29 -0.05 -7.29 -18.83
CA VAL A 29 -0.77 -6.14 -19.40
C VAL A 29 -0.99 -6.34 -20.89
N GLU A 30 0.03 -6.78 -21.64
CA GLU A 30 -0.08 -7.09 -23.06
C GLU A 30 -1.13 -8.18 -23.32
N ALA A 31 -1.12 -9.26 -22.52
CA ALA A 31 -2.10 -10.34 -22.61
C ALA A 31 -3.52 -9.88 -22.21
N ALA A 32 -3.65 -8.83 -21.40
CA ALA A 32 -4.91 -8.20 -21.03
C ALA A 32 -5.38 -7.12 -22.04
N GLY A 33 -4.83 -7.12 -23.25
CA GLY A 33 -5.20 -6.18 -24.32
C GLY A 33 -4.55 -4.80 -24.19
N GLY A 34 -3.57 -4.63 -23.30
CA GLY A 34 -2.90 -3.36 -23.06
C GLY A 34 -3.66 -2.37 -22.20
N PHE A 35 -3.21 -1.13 -22.19
CA PHE A 35 -3.90 -0.03 -21.53
C PHE A 35 -4.88 0.67 -22.49
N LYS A 36 -6.07 0.99 -22.00
CA LYS A 36 -7.01 1.90 -22.68
C LYS A 36 -6.52 3.35 -22.63
N GLN A 37 -5.90 3.70 -21.50
CA GLN A 37 -5.32 5.00 -21.21
C GLN A 37 -4.09 4.79 -20.34
N GLU A 38 -3.08 5.65 -20.50
CA GLU A 38 -1.87 5.64 -19.67
C GLU A 38 -2.24 5.74 -18.19
N PRO A 39 -1.83 4.79 -17.33
CA PRO A 39 -2.16 4.85 -15.92
C PRO A 39 -1.30 5.86 -15.18
N GLU A 40 -1.91 6.71 -14.34
CA GLU A 40 -1.18 7.56 -13.40
C GLU A 40 -0.65 6.76 -12.20
N LYS A 41 -1.29 5.60 -11.90
CA LYS A 41 -0.88 4.75 -10.78
C LYS A 41 -1.03 3.28 -11.10
N MET A 42 0.00 2.52 -10.77
CA MET A 42 0.02 1.06 -10.83
C MET A 42 0.36 0.51 -9.45
N ILE A 43 -0.33 -0.54 -9.03
CA ILE A 43 -0.13 -1.17 -7.72
C ILE A 43 0.01 -2.68 -7.88
N SER A 44 1.11 -3.23 -7.39
CA SER A 44 1.24 -4.68 -7.19
C SER A 44 0.49 -5.07 -5.92
N GLY A 45 -0.64 -5.72 -6.08
CA GLY A 45 -1.58 -6.07 -5.02
C GLY A 45 -2.86 -5.24 -5.04
N GLY A 46 -3.58 -5.25 -3.92
CA GLY A 46 -4.79 -4.46 -3.75
C GLY A 46 -4.53 -3.00 -3.42
N PRO A 47 -5.52 -2.11 -3.57
CA PRO A 47 -5.34 -0.66 -3.44
C PRO A 47 -4.96 -0.20 -2.03
N MET A 48 -5.28 -0.96 -0.98
CA MET A 48 -4.99 -0.58 0.41
C MET A 48 -3.64 -1.09 0.92
N MET A 49 -3.27 -2.33 0.57
CA MET A 49 -2.07 -3.00 1.10
C MET A 49 -0.95 -3.13 0.06
N GLY A 50 -1.27 -2.99 -1.21
CA GLY A 50 -0.34 -3.19 -2.31
C GLY A 50 0.79 -2.17 -2.32
N GLN A 51 1.76 -2.43 -3.17
CA GLN A 51 2.93 -1.58 -3.36
C GLN A 51 2.83 -0.85 -4.71
N ALA A 52 2.96 0.47 -4.70
CA ALA A 52 2.98 1.26 -5.92
C ALA A 52 4.20 0.91 -6.77
N LEU A 53 3.98 0.78 -8.07
CA LEU A 53 5.00 0.50 -9.06
C LEU A 53 5.22 1.75 -9.93
N PHE A 54 6.48 2.04 -10.23
CA PHE A 54 6.87 3.09 -11.16
C PHE A 54 7.16 2.55 -12.57
N SER A 55 7.23 1.22 -12.71
CA SER A 55 7.49 0.51 -13.97
C SER A 55 6.76 -0.83 -13.94
N LEU A 56 6.50 -1.39 -15.12
CA LEU A 56 6.00 -2.76 -15.27
C LEU A 56 7.12 -3.79 -15.39
N ASP A 57 8.37 -3.36 -15.45
CA ASP A 57 9.53 -4.26 -15.51
C ASP A 57 9.84 -4.88 -14.14
N PHE A 58 8.83 -5.50 -13.55
CA PHE A 58 8.88 -6.25 -12.30
C PHE A 58 8.37 -7.66 -12.51
N PRO A 59 9.06 -8.67 -11.95
CA PRO A 59 8.60 -10.04 -12.02
C PRO A 59 7.51 -10.32 -10.98
N VAL A 60 6.57 -11.19 -11.35
CA VAL A 60 5.61 -11.77 -10.41
C VAL A 60 6.37 -12.57 -9.36
N ALA A 61 6.26 -12.17 -8.10
CA ALA A 61 6.86 -12.82 -6.95
C ALA A 61 5.86 -13.76 -6.23
N LYS A 62 6.35 -14.51 -5.26
CA LYS A 62 5.51 -15.40 -4.43
C LYS A 62 4.42 -14.64 -3.68
N THR A 63 4.67 -13.39 -3.30
CA THR A 63 3.75 -12.52 -2.58
C THR A 63 2.80 -11.72 -3.49
N SER A 64 3.06 -11.69 -4.81
CA SER A 64 2.19 -10.98 -5.77
C SER A 64 0.82 -11.64 -5.84
N SER A 65 -0.26 -10.84 -5.87
CA SER A 65 -1.65 -11.32 -5.98
C SER A 65 -2.41 -10.67 -7.13
N ALA A 66 -2.10 -9.42 -7.43
CA ALA A 66 -2.78 -8.64 -8.45
C ALA A 66 -1.87 -7.57 -9.04
N LEU A 67 -2.26 -7.04 -10.20
CA LEU A 67 -1.86 -5.75 -10.74
C LEU A 67 -3.13 -4.89 -10.82
N THR A 68 -3.17 -3.80 -10.06
CA THR A 68 -4.28 -2.84 -10.09
C THR A 68 -3.79 -1.53 -10.68
N THR A 69 -4.51 -1.02 -11.69
CA THR A 69 -4.11 0.19 -12.43
C THR A 69 -5.20 1.24 -12.38
N PHE A 70 -4.80 2.49 -12.19
CA PHE A 70 -5.71 3.63 -12.11
C PHE A 70 -5.35 4.69 -13.16
N THR A 71 -6.35 5.18 -13.88
CA THR A 71 -6.18 6.28 -14.83
C THR A 71 -5.90 7.60 -14.14
N LYS A 72 -6.38 7.76 -12.88
CA LYS A 72 -6.10 8.93 -12.04
C LYS A 72 -5.69 8.53 -10.64
N ASP A 73 -4.62 9.12 -10.13
CA ASP A 73 -4.22 8.98 -8.72
C ASP A 73 -4.94 10.02 -7.86
N GLN A 74 -6.20 9.73 -7.50
CA GLN A 74 -7.01 10.60 -6.63
C GLN A 74 -6.36 10.83 -5.26
N VAL A 75 -5.53 9.90 -4.79
CA VAL A 75 -4.87 10.03 -3.47
C VAL A 75 -3.74 11.03 -3.54
N ALA A 76 -2.95 11.04 -4.60
CA ALA A 76 -1.88 12.02 -4.80
C ALA A 76 -2.42 13.45 -4.97
N ALA A 77 -3.65 13.59 -5.50
CA ALA A 77 -4.29 14.90 -5.65
C ALA A 77 -4.82 15.50 -4.33
N MET A 78 -4.80 14.74 -3.23
CA MET A 78 -5.34 15.18 -1.94
C MET A 78 -4.22 15.57 -0.98
N GLU A 79 -4.17 16.83 -0.57
CA GLU A 79 -3.23 17.28 0.45
C GLU A 79 -3.62 16.82 1.86
N PRO A 80 -2.69 16.23 2.63
CA PRO A 80 -2.94 15.89 4.03
C PRO A 80 -3.12 17.15 4.88
N SER A 81 -4.09 17.13 5.78
CA SER A 81 -4.30 18.19 6.76
C SER A 81 -3.91 17.76 8.18
N ALA A 82 -3.96 18.71 9.12
CA ALA A 82 -3.69 18.43 10.52
C ALA A 82 -4.69 17.44 11.10
N CYS A 83 -4.22 16.63 12.07
CA CYS A 83 -5.09 15.66 12.75
C CYS A 83 -6.18 16.37 13.56
N ILE A 84 -7.44 16.11 13.25
CA ILE A 84 -8.61 16.65 13.96
C ILE A 84 -9.00 15.84 15.22
N ARG A 85 -8.24 14.82 15.58
CA ARG A 85 -8.44 13.98 16.79
C ARG A 85 -9.80 13.28 16.85
N CYS A 86 -10.39 12.92 15.71
CA CYS A 86 -11.72 12.30 15.65
C CYS A 86 -11.78 10.83 16.10
N GLY A 87 -10.64 10.15 16.30
CA GLY A 87 -10.59 8.76 16.77
C GLY A 87 -10.94 7.68 15.74
N ARG A 88 -11.40 8.00 14.53
CA ARG A 88 -11.83 7.00 13.53
C ARG A 88 -10.77 5.95 13.23
N CYS A 89 -9.50 6.36 13.10
CA CYS A 89 -8.40 5.45 12.84
C CYS A 89 -8.14 4.44 13.97
N VAL A 90 -8.47 4.78 15.22
CA VAL A 90 -8.41 3.87 16.36
C VAL A 90 -9.53 2.84 16.27
N GLY A 91 -10.76 3.30 16.03
CA GLY A 91 -11.94 2.44 15.95
C GLY A 91 -11.91 1.39 14.83
N VAL A 92 -11.19 1.66 13.73
CA VAL A 92 -11.08 0.72 12.59
C VAL A 92 -9.81 -0.15 12.63
N CYS A 93 -8.95 0.01 13.63
CA CYS A 93 -7.71 -0.77 13.71
C CYS A 93 -8.00 -2.20 14.15
N PRO A 94 -7.71 -3.24 13.33
CA PRO A 94 -7.96 -4.64 13.71
C PRO A 94 -7.07 -5.11 14.85
N GLU A 95 -5.89 -4.50 15.04
CA GLU A 95 -4.95 -4.80 16.12
C GLU A 95 -5.12 -3.87 17.33
N HIS A 96 -6.20 -3.08 17.38
CA HIS A 96 -6.50 -2.15 18.50
C HIS A 96 -5.36 -1.19 18.85
N LEU A 97 -4.55 -0.83 17.89
CA LEU A 97 -3.45 0.14 18.05
C LEU A 97 -3.98 1.57 18.12
N VAL A 98 -3.10 2.50 18.48
CA VAL A 98 -3.42 3.93 18.56
C VAL A 98 -2.69 4.72 17.45
N PRO A 99 -3.20 4.71 16.20
CA PRO A 99 -2.55 5.32 15.05
C PRO A 99 -2.14 6.79 15.22
N PRO A 100 -2.90 7.66 15.93
CA PRO A 100 -2.48 9.05 16.11
C PRO A 100 -1.18 9.20 16.92
N LEU A 101 -0.97 8.36 17.94
CA LEU A 101 0.26 8.37 18.73
C LEU A 101 1.41 7.76 17.97
N MET A 102 1.17 6.66 17.24
CA MET A 102 2.16 6.05 16.36
C MET A 102 2.62 7.04 15.28
N MET A 103 1.70 7.81 14.68
CA MET A 103 2.04 8.83 13.69
C MET A 103 2.90 9.95 14.28
N LYS A 104 2.64 10.36 15.54
CA LYS A 104 3.49 11.32 16.24
C LYS A 104 4.92 10.79 16.43
N ALA A 105 5.06 9.54 16.85
CA ALA A 105 6.37 8.88 16.96
C ALA A 105 7.04 8.76 15.58
N SER A 106 6.30 8.42 14.53
CA SER A 106 6.81 8.33 13.15
C SER A 106 7.33 9.69 12.64
N THR A 107 6.59 10.76 12.88
CA THR A 107 7.00 12.12 12.49
C THR A 107 8.28 12.57 13.22
N ALA A 108 8.47 12.13 14.48
CA ALA A 108 9.66 12.41 15.26
C ALA A 108 10.82 11.41 15.00
N HIS A 109 10.63 10.41 14.14
CA HIS A 109 11.55 9.27 13.94
C HIS A 109 11.98 8.58 15.24
N ASP A 110 11.08 8.56 16.25
CA ASP A 110 11.31 7.96 17.54
C ASP A 110 10.98 6.46 17.50
N LEU A 111 12.01 5.63 17.24
CA LEU A 111 11.87 4.18 17.09
C LEU A 111 11.47 3.51 18.41
N GLU A 112 12.00 3.97 19.54
CA GLU A 112 11.70 3.40 20.85
C GLU A 112 10.24 3.68 21.23
N LYS A 113 9.80 4.92 21.05
CA LYS A 113 8.40 5.28 21.25
C LYS A 113 7.45 4.51 20.36
N PHE A 114 7.80 4.34 19.08
CA PHE A 114 6.98 3.56 18.14
C PHE A 114 6.84 2.10 18.59
N GLN A 115 7.93 1.48 19.07
CA GLN A 115 7.90 0.12 19.63
C GLN A 115 7.08 0.06 20.92
N SER A 116 7.24 1.03 21.82
CA SER A 116 6.46 1.07 23.10
C SER A 116 4.96 1.22 22.88
N LEU A 117 4.54 1.73 21.73
CA LEU A 117 3.15 1.81 21.28
C LEU A 117 2.67 0.57 20.53
N ASN A 118 3.42 -0.53 20.59
CA ASN A 118 3.17 -1.77 19.86
C ASN A 118 3.12 -1.57 18.33
N GLY A 119 3.87 -0.60 17.80
CA GLY A 119 3.87 -0.30 16.38
C GLY A 119 4.33 -1.46 15.49
N MET A 120 5.10 -2.40 16.03
CA MET A 120 5.53 -3.61 15.32
C MET A 120 4.39 -4.62 15.08
N GLU A 121 3.31 -4.56 15.84
CA GLU A 121 2.12 -5.40 15.67
C GLU A 121 1.21 -4.91 14.54
N CYS A 122 1.52 -3.76 13.95
CA CYS A 122 0.74 -3.23 12.84
C CYS A 122 0.79 -4.17 11.62
N VAL A 123 -0.35 -4.68 11.17
CA VAL A 123 -0.49 -5.57 10.00
C VAL A 123 -0.55 -4.81 8.66
N GLU A 124 -0.35 -3.50 8.67
CA GLU A 124 -0.29 -2.63 7.49
C GLU A 124 -1.55 -2.72 6.59
N CYS A 125 -2.71 -2.99 7.17
CA CYS A 125 -3.98 -3.21 6.45
C CYS A 125 -4.52 -1.97 5.71
N GLY A 126 -4.07 -0.76 6.05
CA GLY A 126 -4.52 0.48 5.42
C GLY A 126 -5.81 1.08 5.97
N CYS A 127 -6.56 0.40 6.84
CA CYS A 127 -7.85 0.85 7.34
C CYS A 127 -7.79 2.22 8.03
N CYS A 128 -6.76 2.48 8.81
CA CYS A 128 -6.57 3.76 9.51
C CYS A 128 -6.34 4.93 8.53
N ALA A 129 -5.57 4.72 7.47
CA ALA A 129 -5.34 5.74 6.44
C ALA A 129 -6.62 5.99 5.63
N TYR A 130 -7.34 4.92 5.26
CA TYR A 130 -8.62 5.01 4.54
C TYR A 130 -9.68 5.78 5.32
N ALA A 131 -9.84 5.48 6.63
CA ALA A 131 -10.84 6.11 7.49
C ALA A 131 -10.47 7.54 7.91
N CYS A 132 -9.25 8.01 7.64
CA CYS A 132 -8.78 9.32 8.09
C CYS A 132 -9.39 10.47 7.26
N PRO A 133 -10.24 11.34 7.84
CA PRO A 133 -10.80 12.47 7.11
C PRO A 133 -9.76 13.55 6.78
N ALA A 134 -8.66 13.60 7.56
CA ALA A 134 -7.53 14.48 7.31
C ALA A 134 -6.52 13.94 6.27
N ARG A 135 -6.83 12.82 5.61
CA ARG A 135 -6.02 12.20 4.55
C ARG A 135 -4.55 11.96 4.91
N ARG A 136 -4.25 11.70 6.19
CA ARG A 136 -2.88 11.49 6.64
C ARG A 136 -2.34 10.13 6.14
N PRO A 137 -1.08 10.07 5.70
CA PRO A 137 -0.45 8.85 5.16
C PRO A 137 -0.02 7.88 6.28
N LEU A 138 -0.97 7.47 7.15
CA LEU A 138 -0.69 6.68 8.35
C LEU A 138 0.00 5.36 8.02
N THR A 139 -0.55 4.61 7.08
CA THR A 139 -0.03 3.28 6.71
C THR A 139 1.38 3.38 6.14
N GLN A 140 1.67 4.38 5.31
CA GLN A 140 2.99 4.59 4.73
C GLN A 140 4.02 4.90 5.82
N ALA A 141 3.69 5.82 6.72
CA ALA A 141 4.56 6.18 7.84
C ALA A 141 4.87 4.97 8.74
N PHE A 142 3.87 4.11 9.00
CA PHE A 142 4.09 2.90 9.82
C PHE A 142 4.95 1.86 9.10
N LYS A 143 4.77 1.67 7.79
CA LYS A 143 5.63 0.81 6.97
C LYS A 143 7.10 1.25 7.04
N GLU A 144 7.36 2.55 6.95
CA GLU A 144 8.70 3.12 7.04
C GLU A 144 9.31 2.91 8.43
N MET A 145 8.56 3.19 9.50
CA MET A 145 9.01 2.99 10.87
C MET A 145 9.31 1.53 11.18
N ARG A 146 8.46 0.59 10.76
CA ARG A 146 8.68 -0.84 10.93
C ARG A 146 9.96 -1.31 10.22
N LYS A 147 10.22 -0.83 9.00
CA LYS A 147 11.47 -1.09 8.28
C LYS A 147 12.68 -0.53 9.04
N ALA A 148 12.59 0.69 9.56
CA ALA A 148 13.66 1.33 10.33
C ALA A 148 13.96 0.55 11.62
N VAL A 149 12.94 0.13 12.38
CA VAL A 149 13.09 -0.72 13.56
C VAL A 149 13.73 -2.07 13.20
N ALA A 150 13.26 -2.72 12.13
CA ALA A 150 13.82 -3.99 11.71
C ALA A 150 15.29 -3.86 11.28
N ALA A 151 15.68 -2.75 10.67
CA ALA A 151 17.06 -2.47 10.29
C ALA A 151 17.94 -2.19 11.52
N SER A 152 17.44 -1.49 12.54
CA SER A 152 18.19 -1.21 13.78
C SER A 152 18.51 -2.48 14.59
N ARG A 153 17.64 -3.50 14.52
CA ARG A 153 17.85 -4.79 15.21
C ARG A 153 18.90 -5.70 14.53
N ARG A 154 19.31 -5.38 13.31
CA ARG A 154 20.30 -6.17 12.55
C ARG A 154 21.72 -5.65 12.72
N LYS A 155 21.89 -4.52 13.38
CA LYS A 155 23.20 -3.96 13.78
C LYS A 155 23.58 -4.43 15.17
#